data_13f3b294ff32ac17ec2c4c94675eaa5e
#
_entry.id   13f3b294ff32ac17ec2c4c94675eaa5e
#
_cell.length_a   1.000
_cell.length_b   1.000
_cell.length_c   1.000
_cell.angle_alpha   90.00
_cell.angle_beta   90.00
_cell.angle_gamma   90.00
#
_symmetry.space_group_name_H-M   'P 1'
#
loop_
_entity.id
_entity.type
_entity.pdbx_description
1 polymer ?
#
loop_
_entity_poly.entity_id
_entity_poly.type
_entity_poly.pdbx_seq_one_letter_code
_entity_poly.pdbx_strand_id
1 'polypeptide(L)'
;HHAGEVCTALLKLLDKPELSSVRLCAYLKGPDFPTGGQILNTSEELQQIYTTGSGTIRLRATWEPGPSTRSGKTIYVTSVPYMVNKSQLVERIAQVILARKLPPLLDVKDVSTDDVRISLELKRDGNERMVMAYLFKHTPLQTNFAVNLTCLVPTEQSEVGRPERLDLHQLLWHFLRFRLDVVTRRLEHELDSLRRRIHILEGFETVFDALDGILRIVRRSDGKADATRKIMKRFTLDADQTDAILELKIYRLARLEILVIRKELAAKRGRAQEITELL
;
A
#
# COMPACT_ATOMS: atom_id res chain seq x y z
N HIS A 1 10.17 -3.42 4.02
CA HIS A 1 9.95 -4.79 3.52
C HIS A 1 9.58 -4.77 2.05
N HIS A 2 10.05 -5.78 1.32
CA HIS A 2 9.69 -5.96 -0.08
C HIS A 2 8.19 -6.27 -0.22
N ALA A 3 7.47 -5.49 -1.04
CA ALA A 3 6.02 -5.61 -1.16
C ALA A 3 5.55 -7.03 -1.54
N GLY A 4 6.28 -7.73 -2.41
CA GLY A 4 5.98 -9.11 -2.79
C GLY A 4 6.08 -10.09 -1.63
N GLU A 5 7.07 -9.96 -0.76
CA GLU A 5 7.21 -10.78 0.45
C GLU A 5 6.07 -10.55 1.43
N VAL A 6 5.68 -9.28 1.64
CA VAL A 6 4.53 -8.93 2.50
C VAL A 6 3.24 -9.51 1.95
N CYS A 7 2.97 -9.35 0.65
CA CYS A 7 1.79 -9.93 0.02
C CYS A 7 1.75 -11.46 0.13
N THR A 8 2.89 -12.12 -0.06
CA THR A 8 2.99 -13.59 0.10
C THR A 8 2.67 -14.00 1.54
N ALA A 9 3.22 -13.31 2.53
CA ALA A 9 2.94 -13.57 3.94
C ALA A 9 1.45 -13.37 4.28
N LEU A 10 0.84 -12.30 3.77
CA LEU A 10 -0.59 -12.00 3.94
C LEU A 10 -1.48 -13.09 3.32
N LEU A 11 -1.17 -13.56 2.11
CA LEU A 11 -1.90 -14.65 1.45
C LEU A 11 -1.80 -15.95 2.26
N LYS A 12 -0.61 -16.27 2.75
CA LYS A 12 -0.43 -17.46 3.62
C LYS A 12 -1.18 -17.35 4.94
N LEU A 13 -1.25 -16.15 5.50
CA LEU A 13 -2.02 -15.91 6.72
C LEU A 13 -3.54 -16.01 6.49
N LEU A 14 -4.04 -15.61 5.31
CA LEU A 14 -5.44 -15.83 4.92
C LEU A 14 -5.78 -17.30 4.79
N ASP A 15 -4.88 -18.11 4.20
CA ASP A 15 -5.06 -19.56 4.05
C ASP A 15 -5.01 -20.27 5.41
N LYS A 16 -4.17 -19.80 6.34
CA LYS A 16 -3.93 -20.37 7.66
C LYS A 16 -3.82 -19.27 8.72
N PRO A 17 -4.94 -18.82 9.30
CA PRO A 17 -4.97 -17.71 10.26
C PRO A 17 -4.17 -17.95 11.55
N GLU A 18 -3.86 -19.19 11.88
CA GLU A 18 -3.09 -19.61 13.06
C GLU A 18 -1.57 -19.64 12.87
N LEU A 19 -1.05 -19.24 11.69
CA LEU A 19 0.39 -19.18 11.44
C LEU A 19 1.09 -18.27 12.46
N SER A 20 2.09 -18.81 13.16
CA SER A 20 2.90 -18.04 14.10
C SER A 20 3.81 -17.01 13.40
N SER A 21 4.23 -15.99 14.14
CA SER A 21 5.21 -15.01 13.66
C SER A 21 6.50 -15.67 13.15
N VAL A 22 6.97 -16.72 13.80
CA VAL A 22 8.15 -17.49 13.39
C VAL A 22 7.96 -18.12 12.01
N ARG A 23 6.80 -18.72 11.74
CA ARG A 23 6.50 -19.32 10.43
C ARG A 23 6.30 -18.29 9.34
N LEU A 24 5.76 -17.13 9.67
CA LEU A 24 5.62 -16.01 8.74
C LEU A 24 6.98 -15.45 8.30
N CYS A 25 8.02 -15.55 9.14
CA CYS A 25 9.38 -15.13 8.79
C CYS A 25 10.01 -15.97 7.65
N ALA A 26 9.47 -17.13 7.33
CA ALA A 26 9.88 -17.88 6.14
C ALA A 26 9.54 -17.14 4.83
N TYR A 27 8.50 -16.33 4.85
CA TYR A 27 8.03 -15.54 3.71
C TYR A 27 8.52 -14.08 3.77
N LEU A 28 8.80 -13.57 4.96
CA LEU A 28 9.20 -12.20 5.24
C LEU A 28 10.52 -12.23 5.98
N LYS A 29 11.62 -12.23 5.21
CA LYS A 29 12.97 -12.51 5.71
C LYS A 29 13.58 -11.37 6.53
N GLY A 30 13.16 -10.15 6.30
CA GLY A 30 13.67 -8.99 7.01
C GLY A 30 13.20 -7.68 6.39
N PRO A 31 13.45 -6.55 7.05
CA PRO A 31 13.10 -5.24 6.51
C PRO A 31 14.05 -4.83 5.38
N ASP A 32 13.55 -4.07 4.41
CA ASP A 32 14.34 -3.33 3.44
C ASP A 32 14.49 -1.89 3.92
N PHE A 33 15.67 -1.33 3.71
CA PHE A 33 15.92 0.08 4.02
C PHE A 33 16.01 0.90 2.73
N PRO A 34 15.44 2.12 2.71
CA PRO A 34 15.42 2.96 1.51
C PRO A 34 16.81 3.30 0.97
N THR A 35 17.80 3.36 1.84
CA THR A 35 19.20 3.66 1.49
C THR A 35 20.05 2.40 1.24
N GLY A 36 19.45 1.22 1.23
CA GLY A 36 20.17 -0.04 1.10
C GLY A 36 20.94 -0.42 2.35
N GLY A 37 22.03 -1.14 2.16
CA GLY A 37 22.89 -1.62 3.24
C GLY A 37 22.76 -3.12 3.46
N GLN A 38 23.45 -3.60 4.49
CA GLN A 38 23.48 -5.00 4.88
C GLN A 38 23.03 -5.16 6.32
N ILE A 39 22.08 -6.05 6.55
CA ILE A 39 21.63 -6.46 7.89
C ILE A 39 22.60 -7.54 8.39
N LEU A 40 23.13 -7.36 9.59
CA LEU A 40 24.07 -8.30 10.21
C LEU A 40 23.43 -9.29 11.17
N ASN A 41 22.16 -9.06 11.52
CA ASN A 41 21.41 -9.98 12.39
C ASN A 41 21.27 -11.36 11.73
N THR A 42 21.34 -12.41 12.54
CA THR A 42 20.98 -13.76 12.09
C THR A 42 19.48 -13.89 11.86
N SER A 43 19.08 -14.95 11.16
CA SER A 43 17.65 -15.24 10.95
C SER A 43 16.91 -15.42 12.28
N GLU A 44 17.55 -16.03 13.26
CA GLU A 44 17.00 -16.27 14.61
C GLU A 44 16.82 -14.94 15.35
N GLU A 45 17.77 -14.02 15.26
CA GLU A 45 17.67 -12.68 15.86
C GLU A 45 16.53 -11.87 15.24
N LEU A 46 16.33 -11.95 13.90
CA LEU A 46 15.22 -11.30 13.22
C LEU A 46 13.87 -11.92 13.61
N GLN A 47 13.79 -13.25 13.69
CA GLN A 47 12.60 -13.94 14.18
C GLN A 47 12.22 -13.51 15.59
N GLN A 48 13.22 -13.33 16.46
CA GLN A 48 12.99 -12.85 17.83
C GLN A 48 12.40 -11.42 17.82
N ILE A 49 12.90 -10.53 16.98
CA ILE A 49 12.36 -9.18 16.83
C ILE A 49 10.90 -9.21 16.37
N TYR A 50 10.58 -10.02 15.36
CA TYR A 50 9.21 -10.16 14.85
C TYR A 50 8.26 -10.85 15.82
N THR A 51 8.77 -11.70 16.70
CA THR A 51 7.97 -12.37 17.72
C THR A 51 7.69 -11.47 18.92
N THR A 52 8.66 -10.65 19.34
CA THR A 52 8.51 -9.76 20.49
C THR A 52 8.00 -8.36 20.13
N GLY A 53 8.07 -7.97 18.85
CA GLY A 53 7.71 -6.65 18.38
C GLY A 53 8.73 -5.55 18.72
N SER A 54 9.90 -5.92 19.20
CA SER A 54 10.99 -4.97 19.50
C SER A 54 12.36 -5.62 19.41
N GLY A 55 13.37 -4.81 19.18
CA GLY A 55 14.76 -5.25 19.13
C GLY A 55 15.64 -4.28 18.38
N THR A 56 16.84 -4.72 18.08
CA THR A 56 17.86 -3.91 17.39
C THR A 56 18.33 -4.61 16.13
N ILE A 57 18.24 -3.90 15.00
CA ILE A 57 18.84 -4.34 13.74
C ILE A 57 20.20 -3.67 13.61
N ARG A 58 21.23 -4.49 13.39
CA ARG A 58 22.58 -4.01 13.10
C ARG A 58 22.69 -3.81 11.59
N LEU A 59 22.85 -2.56 11.16
CA LEU A 59 22.86 -2.15 9.77
C LEU A 59 24.26 -1.65 9.39
N ARG A 60 24.79 -2.15 8.29
CA ARG A 60 26.13 -1.84 7.79
C ARG A 60 26.05 -1.31 6.37
N ALA A 61 26.86 -0.32 6.06
CA ALA A 61 27.08 0.14 4.70
C ALA A 61 27.66 -0.96 3.81
N THR A 62 27.31 -0.92 2.53
CA THR A 62 27.95 -1.77 1.50
C THR A 62 29.15 -1.07 0.90
N TRP A 63 30.13 -1.83 0.49
CA TRP A 63 31.34 -1.32 -0.15
C TRP A 63 31.88 -2.29 -1.19
N GLU A 64 32.66 -1.77 -2.12
CA GLU A 64 33.33 -2.54 -3.16
C GLU A 64 34.76 -2.02 -3.39
N PRO A 65 35.70 -2.88 -3.83
CA PRO A 65 37.02 -2.43 -4.27
C PRO A 65 36.89 -1.52 -5.49
N GLY A 66 37.60 -0.41 -5.46
CA GLY A 66 37.72 0.50 -6.60
C GLY A 66 39.04 0.28 -7.37
N PRO A 67 39.41 1.24 -8.24
CA PRO A 67 40.64 1.19 -9.00
C PRO A 67 41.87 1.09 -8.10
N SER A 68 42.82 0.26 -8.50
CA SER A 68 44.15 0.15 -7.87
C SER A 68 45.18 0.75 -8.81
N THR A 69 46.04 1.65 -8.27
CA THR A 69 47.12 2.31 -9.00
C THR A 69 48.47 1.91 -8.44
N ARG A 70 49.56 2.38 -9.07
CA ARG A 70 50.93 2.18 -8.53
C ARG A 70 51.12 2.86 -7.18
N SER A 71 50.37 3.93 -6.90
CA SER A 71 50.46 4.76 -5.68
C SER A 71 49.52 4.35 -4.57
N GLY A 72 48.44 3.66 -4.86
CA GLY A 72 47.43 3.31 -3.85
C GLY A 72 46.27 2.49 -4.36
N LYS A 73 45.37 2.17 -3.43
CA LYS A 73 44.11 1.47 -3.64
C LYS A 73 42.93 2.40 -3.34
N THR A 74 41.79 2.09 -3.90
CA THR A 74 40.55 2.81 -3.63
C THR A 74 39.46 1.83 -3.17
N ILE A 75 38.65 2.26 -2.20
CA ILE A 75 37.44 1.61 -1.80
C ILE A 75 36.29 2.54 -2.11
N TYR A 76 35.19 2.03 -2.69
CA TYR A 76 33.95 2.75 -2.82
C TYR A 76 32.93 2.26 -1.81
N VAL A 77 32.44 3.15 -0.95
CA VAL A 77 31.28 2.91 -0.11
C VAL A 77 30.04 3.24 -0.94
N THR A 78 29.18 2.26 -1.17
CA THR A 78 28.08 2.33 -2.12
C THR A 78 26.72 2.56 -1.48
N SER A 79 26.64 2.48 -0.14
CA SER A 79 25.43 2.82 0.61
C SER A 79 25.79 3.43 1.96
N VAL A 80 24.86 4.22 2.49
CA VAL A 80 24.94 4.80 3.84
C VAL A 80 23.82 4.19 4.66
N PRO A 81 24.05 3.76 5.91
CA PRO A 81 22.99 3.22 6.75
C PRO A 81 21.83 4.19 6.89
N TYR A 82 20.61 3.64 6.95
CA TYR A 82 19.40 4.43 7.09
C TYR A 82 19.48 5.38 8.29
N MET A 83 18.99 6.62 8.13
CA MET A 83 19.03 7.73 9.08
C MET A 83 20.43 8.29 9.40
N VAL A 84 21.47 7.84 8.73
CA VAL A 84 22.79 8.43 8.84
C VAL A 84 22.96 9.54 7.80
N ASN A 85 23.38 10.71 8.25
CA ASN A 85 23.69 11.83 7.35
C ASN A 85 25.02 11.59 6.65
N LYS A 86 25.03 11.56 5.33
CA LYS A 86 26.22 11.27 4.51
C LYS A 86 27.33 12.28 4.74
N SER A 87 27.03 13.57 4.82
CA SER A 87 28.04 14.61 5.02
C SER A 87 28.73 14.49 6.39
N GLN A 88 27.94 14.22 7.44
CA GLN A 88 28.48 13.99 8.78
C GLN A 88 29.32 12.71 8.85
N LEU A 89 28.91 11.67 8.10
CA LEU A 89 29.69 10.44 8.00
C LEU A 89 31.07 10.69 7.35
N VAL A 90 31.09 11.42 6.23
CA VAL A 90 32.34 11.80 5.54
C VAL A 90 33.24 12.62 6.46
N GLU A 91 32.66 13.59 7.16
CA GLU A 91 33.39 14.41 8.15
C GLU A 91 33.97 13.53 9.29
N ARG A 92 33.19 12.58 9.79
CA ARG A 92 33.66 11.66 10.83
C ARG A 92 34.80 10.79 10.36
N ILE A 93 34.77 10.31 9.13
CA ILE A 93 35.88 9.56 8.52
C ILE A 93 37.09 10.47 8.37
N ALA A 94 36.94 11.70 7.92
CA ALA A 94 38.00 12.69 7.82
C ALA A 94 38.67 12.96 9.18
N GLN A 95 37.89 13.05 10.26
CA GLN A 95 38.45 13.19 11.62
C GLN A 95 39.32 11.99 12.04
N VAL A 96 38.92 10.76 11.67
CA VAL A 96 39.72 9.56 11.92
C VAL A 96 41.06 9.65 11.20
N ILE A 97 41.06 10.13 9.95
CA ILE A 97 42.30 10.34 9.15
C ILE A 97 43.21 11.41 9.79
N LEU A 98 42.66 12.57 10.14
CA LEU A 98 43.38 13.68 10.75
C LEU A 98 43.99 13.29 12.11
N ALA A 99 43.27 12.51 12.89
CA ALA A 99 43.73 11.99 14.18
C ALA A 99 44.79 10.87 14.04
N ARG A 100 45.13 10.48 12.81
CA ARG A 100 46.08 9.40 12.49
C ARG A 100 45.80 8.06 13.18
N LYS A 101 44.50 7.78 13.43
CA LYS A 101 44.05 6.55 14.08
C LYS A 101 44.00 5.36 13.14
N LEU A 102 44.01 5.60 11.83
CA LEU A 102 43.97 4.58 10.79
C LEU A 102 45.01 4.90 9.71
N PRO A 103 46.30 4.60 9.95
CA PRO A 103 47.39 4.99 9.07
C PRO A 103 47.28 4.54 7.60
N PRO A 104 46.70 3.36 7.26
CA PRO A 104 46.52 2.94 5.87
C PRO A 104 45.52 3.79 5.08
N LEU A 105 44.58 4.49 5.74
CA LEU A 105 43.62 5.35 5.11
C LEU A 105 44.15 6.77 4.93
N LEU A 106 44.26 7.24 3.69
CA LEU A 106 44.88 8.51 3.33
C LEU A 106 43.87 9.65 3.16
N ASP A 107 42.75 9.39 2.51
CA ASP A 107 41.77 10.44 2.19
C ASP A 107 40.36 9.85 2.03
N VAL A 108 39.36 10.72 2.15
CA VAL A 108 37.95 10.45 1.92
C VAL A 108 37.35 11.54 1.08
N LYS A 109 36.58 11.16 0.04
CA LYS A 109 35.88 12.09 -0.85
C LYS A 109 34.46 11.59 -1.14
N ASP A 110 33.52 12.48 -1.11
CA ASP A 110 32.18 12.21 -1.63
C ASP A 110 32.16 12.43 -3.15
N VAL A 111 32.04 11.36 -3.90
CA VAL A 111 31.97 11.36 -5.37
C VAL A 111 30.61 10.88 -5.86
N SER A 112 29.57 10.99 -5.02
CA SER A 112 28.21 10.60 -5.36
C SER A 112 27.66 11.44 -6.50
N THR A 113 26.89 10.77 -7.36
CA THR A 113 26.04 11.38 -8.38
C THR A 113 24.60 11.09 -8.06
N ASP A 114 23.86 10.39 -8.92
CA ASP A 114 22.53 9.86 -8.61
C ASP A 114 22.60 8.73 -7.58
N ASP A 115 23.72 7.98 -7.62
CA ASP A 115 24.03 6.92 -6.67
C ASP A 115 25.03 7.37 -5.61
N VAL A 116 24.88 6.84 -4.40
CA VAL A 116 25.83 7.07 -3.30
C VAL A 116 27.17 6.44 -3.63
N ARG A 117 28.23 7.25 -3.57
CA ARG A 117 29.60 6.77 -3.72
C ARG A 117 30.55 7.63 -2.90
N ILE A 118 31.12 7.04 -1.85
CA ILE A 118 32.16 7.66 -1.04
C ILE A 118 33.48 6.95 -1.36
N SER A 119 34.45 7.70 -1.86
CA SER A 119 35.77 7.21 -2.22
C SER A 119 36.70 7.27 -1.02
N LEU A 120 37.28 6.14 -0.67
CA LEU A 120 38.31 6.00 0.35
C LEU A 120 39.64 5.67 -0.33
N GLU A 121 40.65 6.52 -0.15
CA GLU A 121 42.00 6.30 -0.69
C GLU A 121 42.89 5.64 0.35
N LEU A 122 43.50 4.50 0.00
CA LEU A 122 44.38 3.71 0.86
C LEU A 122 45.79 3.68 0.33
N LYS A 123 46.77 3.46 1.23
CA LYS A 123 48.12 3.09 0.85
C LYS A 123 48.13 1.79 0.05
N ARG A 124 49.12 1.61 -0.82
CA ARG A 124 49.26 0.44 -1.70
C ARG A 124 49.29 -0.89 -0.92
N ASP A 125 49.95 -0.92 0.22
CA ASP A 125 50.06 -2.06 1.11
C ASP A 125 48.93 -2.17 2.14
N GLY A 126 47.96 -1.23 2.09
CA GLY A 126 46.81 -1.20 2.99
C GLY A 126 45.88 -2.39 2.79
N ASN A 127 45.47 -2.99 3.90
CA ASN A 127 44.47 -4.06 3.90
C ASN A 127 43.07 -3.46 3.93
N GLU A 128 42.31 -3.61 2.83
CA GLU A 128 40.99 -3.04 2.65
C GLU A 128 39.98 -3.52 3.72
N ARG A 129 40.00 -4.82 4.03
CA ARG A 129 39.11 -5.40 5.04
C ARG A 129 39.37 -4.87 6.44
N MET A 130 40.67 -4.67 6.77
CA MET A 130 41.07 -4.14 8.07
C MET A 130 40.66 -2.67 8.23
N VAL A 131 40.82 -1.86 7.17
CA VAL A 131 40.37 -0.46 7.13
C VAL A 131 38.85 -0.39 7.31
N MET A 132 38.10 -1.18 6.57
CA MET A 132 36.65 -1.20 6.68
C MET A 132 36.17 -1.71 8.05
N ALA A 133 36.82 -2.74 8.61
CA ALA A 133 36.52 -3.22 9.95
C ALA A 133 36.69 -2.14 11.02
N TYR A 134 37.76 -1.35 10.93
CA TYR A 134 37.96 -0.21 11.83
C TYR A 134 36.90 0.86 11.67
N LEU A 135 36.57 1.23 10.43
CA LEU A 135 35.52 2.24 10.13
C LEU A 135 34.14 1.79 10.58
N PHE A 136 33.81 0.52 10.43
CA PHE A 136 32.54 -0.03 10.94
C PHE A 136 32.44 0.06 12.47
N LYS A 137 33.56 -0.13 13.15
CA LYS A 137 33.61 -0.07 14.63
C LYS A 137 33.53 1.37 15.17
N HIS A 138 34.13 2.33 14.47
CA HIS A 138 34.39 3.68 15.00
C HIS A 138 33.65 4.79 14.31
N THR A 139 32.87 4.49 13.26
CA THR A 139 32.09 5.47 12.52
C THR A 139 30.66 4.98 12.27
N PRO A 140 29.72 5.86 11.90
CA PRO A 140 28.34 5.48 11.55
C PRO A 140 28.18 4.66 10.24
N LEU A 141 29.27 4.14 9.65
CA LEU A 141 29.18 3.14 8.57
C LEU A 141 28.51 1.83 9.02
N GLN A 142 28.54 1.56 10.31
CA GLN A 142 27.69 0.55 10.96
C GLN A 142 26.94 1.22 12.09
N THR A 143 25.63 0.98 12.14
CA THR A 143 24.75 1.57 13.15
C THR A 143 23.71 0.57 13.62
N ASN A 144 23.15 0.86 14.77
CA ASN A 144 22.04 0.10 15.34
C ASN A 144 20.74 0.84 15.06
N PHE A 145 19.80 0.13 14.46
CA PHE A 145 18.45 0.62 14.19
C PHE A 145 17.47 -0.04 15.17
N ALA A 146 16.86 0.77 16.03
CA ALA A 146 15.88 0.28 17.00
C ALA A 146 14.54 -0.03 16.30
N VAL A 147 14.04 -1.24 16.48
CA VAL A 147 12.71 -1.66 16.02
C VAL A 147 11.75 -1.64 17.19
N ASN A 148 10.59 -1.03 16.97
CA ASN A 148 9.49 -1.05 17.91
C ASN A 148 8.17 -1.07 17.13
N LEU A 149 7.48 -2.20 17.17
CA LEU A 149 6.21 -2.41 16.47
C LEU A 149 5.02 -2.02 17.34
N THR A 150 5.11 -0.90 18.05
CA THR A 150 3.98 -0.36 18.80
C THR A 150 3.06 0.41 17.85
N CYS A 151 1.81 -0.04 17.76
CA CYS A 151 0.77 0.51 16.90
C CYS A 151 -0.43 0.95 17.73
N LEU A 152 -1.24 1.84 17.18
CA LEU A 152 -2.55 2.16 17.74
C LEU A 152 -3.55 1.11 17.24
N VAL A 153 -4.00 0.26 18.15
CA VAL A 153 -4.99 -0.78 17.86
C VAL A 153 -6.39 -0.20 18.06
N PRO A 154 -7.35 -0.45 17.13
CA PRO A 154 -8.73 -0.02 17.30
C PRO A 154 -9.34 -0.55 18.60
N THR A 155 -10.18 0.26 19.23
CA THR A 155 -11.00 -0.12 20.39
C THR A 155 -12.48 -0.12 19.99
N GLU A 156 -13.36 -0.48 20.92
CA GLU A 156 -14.81 -0.37 20.73
C GLU A 156 -15.26 1.07 20.43
N GLN A 157 -14.51 2.06 20.90
CA GLN A 157 -14.70 3.46 20.54
C GLN A 157 -13.88 3.77 19.30
N SER A 158 -14.56 3.98 18.16
CA SER A 158 -13.94 4.13 16.82
C SER A 158 -12.90 5.26 16.71
N GLU A 159 -12.96 6.26 17.57
CA GLU A 159 -12.07 7.42 17.55
C GLU A 159 -10.85 7.28 18.49
N VAL A 160 -10.82 6.26 19.32
CA VAL A 160 -9.77 6.05 20.32
C VAL A 160 -8.97 4.81 20.03
N GLY A 161 -7.71 4.98 19.70
CA GLY A 161 -6.77 3.87 19.54
C GLY A 161 -6.01 3.61 20.87
N ARG A 162 -5.77 2.34 21.17
CA ARG A 162 -4.93 1.92 22.29
C ARG A 162 -3.52 1.57 21.76
N PRO A 163 -2.43 2.14 22.32
CA PRO A 163 -1.09 1.74 21.95
C PRO A 163 -0.82 0.31 22.44
N GLU A 164 -0.39 -0.55 21.55
CA GLU A 164 -0.07 -1.95 21.82
C GLU A 164 1.15 -2.37 21.02
N ARG A 165 2.08 -3.10 21.63
CA ARG A 165 3.19 -3.71 20.93
C ARG A 165 2.73 -4.99 20.27
N LEU A 166 2.88 -5.05 18.95
CA LEU A 166 2.41 -6.16 18.14
C LEU A 166 3.58 -7.04 17.71
N ASP A 167 3.33 -8.34 17.60
CA ASP A 167 4.18 -9.24 16.85
C ASP A 167 3.85 -9.20 15.34
N LEU A 168 4.62 -9.89 14.51
CA LEU A 168 4.40 -9.89 13.07
C LEU A 168 3.02 -10.44 12.69
N HIS A 169 2.57 -11.53 13.33
CA HIS A 169 1.24 -12.09 13.09
C HIS A 169 0.15 -11.06 13.36
N GLN A 170 0.16 -10.44 14.53
CA GLN A 170 -0.83 -9.45 14.94
C GLN A 170 -0.84 -8.24 14.00
N LEU A 171 0.35 -7.75 13.61
CA LEU A 171 0.48 -6.61 12.70
C LEU A 171 -0.17 -6.91 11.34
N LEU A 172 0.14 -8.06 10.74
CA LEU A 172 -0.42 -8.49 9.46
C LEU A 172 -1.93 -8.79 9.58
N TRP A 173 -2.36 -9.37 10.70
CA TRP A 173 -3.76 -9.68 10.95
C TRP A 173 -4.62 -8.41 11.09
N HIS A 174 -4.15 -7.40 11.81
CA HIS A 174 -4.83 -6.11 11.90
C HIS A 174 -4.94 -5.43 10.54
N PHE A 175 -3.90 -5.51 9.72
CA PHE A 175 -3.96 -5.02 8.34
C PHE A 175 -5.03 -5.75 7.51
N LEU A 176 -5.09 -7.08 7.58
CA LEU A 176 -6.10 -7.86 6.86
C LEU A 176 -7.52 -7.52 7.29
N ARG A 177 -7.76 -7.40 8.60
CA ARG A 177 -9.06 -7.00 9.13
C ARG A 177 -9.47 -5.62 8.64
N PHE A 178 -8.59 -4.66 8.72
CA PHE A 178 -8.84 -3.33 8.20
C PHE A 178 -9.15 -3.35 6.69
N ARG A 179 -8.40 -4.13 5.91
CA ARG A 179 -8.67 -4.29 4.47
C ARG A 179 -10.02 -4.94 4.20
N LEU A 180 -10.39 -5.94 4.98
CA LEU A 180 -11.70 -6.57 4.88
C LEU A 180 -12.82 -5.54 5.09
N ASP A 181 -12.74 -4.76 6.16
CA ASP A 181 -13.74 -3.72 6.46
C ASP A 181 -13.85 -2.68 5.35
N VAL A 182 -12.71 -2.22 4.81
CA VAL A 182 -12.69 -1.25 3.71
C VAL A 182 -13.30 -1.82 2.45
N VAL A 183 -12.97 -3.06 2.09
CA VAL A 183 -13.52 -3.72 0.89
C VAL A 183 -15.03 -3.96 1.06
N THR A 184 -15.45 -4.42 2.22
CA THR A 184 -16.87 -4.64 2.52
C THR A 184 -17.67 -3.36 2.38
N ARG A 185 -17.28 -2.25 3.02
CA ARG A 185 -17.97 -0.95 2.89
C ARG A 185 -18.02 -0.44 1.46
N ARG A 186 -16.92 -0.64 0.70
CA ARG A 186 -16.89 -0.26 -0.72
C ARG A 186 -17.91 -1.06 -1.53
N LEU A 187 -17.97 -2.37 -1.32
CA LEU A 187 -18.89 -3.25 -2.03
C LEU A 187 -20.35 -2.97 -1.65
N GLU A 188 -20.63 -2.71 -0.38
CA GLU A 188 -21.95 -2.32 0.10
C GLU A 188 -22.42 -1.01 -0.56
N HIS A 189 -21.57 0.00 -0.62
CA HIS A 189 -21.87 1.26 -1.27
C HIS A 189 -22.10 1.10 -2.79
N GLU A 190 -21.27 0.29 -3.46
CA GLU A 190 -21.44 -0.04 -4.88
C GLU A 190 -22.78 -0.75 -5.12
N LEU A 191 -23.09 -1.75 -4.29
CA LEU A 191 -24.33 -2.51 -4.37
C LEU A 191 -25.56 -1.62 -4.19
N ASP A 192 -25.55 -0.71 -3.21
CA ASP A 192 -26.63 0.23 -2.98
C ASP A 192 -26.83 1.18 -4.18
N SER A 193 -25.75 1.67 -4.75
CA SER A 193 -25.79 2.49 -5.96
C SER A 193 -26.34 1.72 -7.17
N LEU A 194 -25.93 0.45 -7.35
CA LEU A 194 -26.43 -0.42 -8.41
C LEU A 194 -27.92 -0.71 -8.24
N ARG A 195 -28.37 -1.02 -7.02
CA ARG A 195 -29.79 -1.27 -6.72
C ARG A 195 -30.66 -0.07 -7.05
N ARG A 196 -30.24 1.14 -6.70
CA ARG A 196 -30.96 2.37 -7.07
C ARG A 196 -31.06 2.53 -8.58
N ARG A 197 -29.96 2.30 -9.31
CA ARG A 197 -29.98 2.42 -10.77
C ARG A 197 -30.82 1.32 -11.44
N ILE A 198 -30.74 0.09 -10.97
CA ILE A 198 -31.58 -1.04 -11.44
C ILE A 198 -33.06 -0.70 -11.25
N HIS A 199 -33.40 -0.21 -10.09
CA HIS A 199 -34.79 0.17 -9.80
C HIS A 199 -35.34 1.19 -10.80
N ILE A 200 -34.56 2.19 -11.16
CA ILE A 200 -34.96 3.18 -12.19
C ILE A 200 -35.08 2.53 -13.58
N LEU A 201 -34.11 1.67 -13.96
CA LEU A 201 -34.12 0.99 -15.26
C LEU A 201 -35.30 0.01 -15.39
N GLU A 202 -35.70 -0.66 -14.32
CA GLU A 202 -36.89 -1.52 -14.27
C GLU A 202 -38.16 -0.70 -14.51
N GLY A 203 -38.22 0.51 -13.95
CA GLY A 203 -39.31 1.45 -14.23
C GLY A 203 -39.38 1.82 -15.72
N PHE A 204 -38.25 2.11 -16.35
CA PHE A 204 -38.19 2.38 -17.79
C PHE A 204 -38.64 1.18 -18.64
N GLU A 205 -38.21 -0.03 -18.28
CA GLU A 205 -38.61 -1.25 -18.98
C GLU A 205 -40.13 -1.47 -18.89
N THR A 206 -40.75 -1.24 -17.71
CA THR A 206 -42.18 -1.40 -17.48
C THR A 206 -43.03 -0.45 -18.35
N VAL A 207 -42.58 0.78 -18.57
CA VAL A 207 -43.37 1.80 -19.28
C VAL A 207 -43.04 1.91 -20.77
N PHE A 208 -41.98 1.24 -21.22
CA PHE A 208 -41.50 1.38 -22.61
C PHE A 208 -42.59 1.04 -23.64
N ASP A 209 -43.27 -0.09 -23.45
CA ASP A 209 -44.32 -0.55 -24.36
C ASP A 209 -45.63 0.27 -24.23
N ALA A 210 -45.75 1.07 -23.19
CA ALA A 210 -46.91 1.88 -22.89
C ALA A 210 -46.68 3.41 -23.08
N LEU A 211 -45.65 3.77 -23.84
CA LEU A 211 -45.24 5.16 -24.04
C LEU A 211 -46.37 6.09 -24.47
N ASP A 212 -47.21 5.65 -25.40
CA ASP A 212 -48.39 6.42 -25.85
C ASP A 212 -49.38 6.70 -24.73
N GLY A 213 -49.53 5.75 -23.81
CA GLY A 213 -50.36 5.92 -22.60
C GLY A 213 -49.81 7.00 -21.68
N ILE A 214 -48.49 7.03 -21.48
CA ILE A 214 -47.82 8.03 -20.66
C ILE A 214 -47.93 9.41 -21.29
N LEU A 215 -47.65 9.56 -22.55
CA LEU A 215 -47.80 10.83 -23.28
C LEU A 215 -49.23 11.38 -23.20
N ARG A 216 -50.24 10.51 -23.30
CA ARG A 216 -51.65 10.89 -23.10
C ARG A 216 -51.94 11.41 -21.70
N ILE A 217 -51.39 10.77 -20.67
CA ILE A 217 -51.53 11.20 -19.27
C ILE A 217 -50.87 12.57 -19.08
N VAL A 218 -49.62 12.73 -19.55
CA VAL A 218 -48.87 13.99 -19.42
C VAL A 218 -49.61 15.15 -20.08
N ARG A 219 -50.17 14.94 -21.31
CA ARG A 219 -50.96 15.97 -22.03
C ARG A 219 -52.24 16.38 -21.33
N ARG A 220 -52.81 15.52 -20.51
CA ARG A 220 -54.07 15.75 -19.77
C ARG A 220 -53.85 16.08 -18.30
N SER A 221 -52.62 16.32 -17.89
CA SER A 221 -52.27 16.62 -16.51
C SER A 221 -52.01 18.09 -16.30
N ASP A 222 -52.37 18.58 -15.11
CA ASP A 222 -52.18 19.97 -14.68
C ASP A 222 -50.80 20.18 -14.03
N GLY A 223 -49.74 19.75 -14.73
CA GLY A 223 -48.36 19.88 -14.27
C GLY A 223 -47.73 18.56 -13.84
N LYS A 224 -46.44 18.62 -13.45
CA LYS A 224 -45.61 17.46 -13.15
C LYS A 224 -46.17 16.62 -11.99
N ALA A 225 -46.61 17.25 -10.91
CA ALA A 225 -47.12 16.53 -9.73
C ALA A 225 -48.41 15.72 -10.04
N ASP A 226 -49.30 16.25 -10.85
CA ASP A 226 -50.53 15.55 -11.28
C ASP A 226 -50.18 14.41 -12.24
N ALA A 227 -49.26 14.62 -13.20
CA ALA A 227 -48.75 13.59 -14.09
C ALA A 227 -48.12 12.45 -13.31
N THR A 228 -47.26 12.75 -12.35
CA THR A 228 -46.58 11.77 -11.47
C THR A 228 -47.62 10.86 -10.78
N ARG A 229 -48.59 11.43 -10.14
CA ARG A 229 -49.64 10.68 -9.43
C ARG A 229 -50.44 9.77 -10.35
N LYS A 230 -50.83 10.25 -11.54
CA LYS A 230 -51.61 9.48 -12.52
C LYS A 230 -50.80 8.33 -13.14
N ILE A 231 -49.48 8.55 -13.41
CA ILE A 231 -48.60 7.53 -13.94
C ILE A 231 -48.31 6.45 -12.89
N MET A 232 -48.03 6.82 -11.66
CA MET A 232 -47.82 5.87 -10.56
C MET A 232 -49.02 4.95 -10.35
N LYS A 233 -50.24 5.51 -10.40
CA LYS A 233 -51.46 4.75 -10.23
C LYS A 233 -51.71 3.75 -11.37
N ARG A 234 -51.40 4.12 -12.62
CA ARG A 234 -51.65 3.28 -13.79
C ARG A 234 -50.64 2.19 -14.02
N PHE A 235 -49.37 2.43 -13.73
CA PHE A 235 -48.27 1.53 -14.05
C PHE A 235 -47.62 0.87 -12.83
N THR A 236 -48.15 1.08 -11.65
CA THR A 236 -47.63 0.52 -10.39
C THR A 236 -46.13 0.85 -10.19
N LEU A 237 -45.81 2.11 -10.43
CA LEU A 237 -44.44 2.66 -10.24
C LEU A 237 -44.37 3.47 -8.95
N ASP A 238 -43.19 3.61 -8.39
CA ASP A 238 -42.95 4.52 -7.29
C ASP A 238 -42.60 5.95 -7.77
N ALA A 239 -42.37 6.86 -6.81
CA ALA A 239 -42.08 8.25 -7.10
C ALA A 239 -40.73 8.42 -7.82
N ASP A 240 -39.69 7.66 -7.43
CA ASP A 240 -38.35 7.76 -8.02
C ASP A 240 -38.33 7.30 -9.47
N GLN A 241 -38.98 6.16 -9.75
CA GLN A 241 -39.12 5.62 -11.10
C GLN A 241 -39.92 6.58 -11.99
N THR A 242 -41.04 7.14 -11.50
CA THR A 242 -41.90 8.04 -12.25
C THR A 242 -41.20 9.38 -12.52
N ASP A 243 -40.49 9.93 -11.56
CA ASP A 243 -39.73 11.17 -11.76
C ASP A 243 -38.63 10.99 -12.83
N ALA A 244 -37.92 9.89 -12.79
CA ALA A 244 -36.90 9.55 -13.79
C ALA A 244 -37.51 9.40 -15.20
N ILE A 245 -38.73 8.85 -15.35
CA ILE A 245 -39.42 8.73 -16.62
C ILE A 245 -39.83 10.10 -17.16
N LEU A 246 -40.33 10.99 -16.31
CA LEU A 246 -40.74 12.34 -16.70
C LEU A 246 -39.55 13.23 -17.08
N GLU A 247 -38.36 12.96 -16.54
CA GLU A 247 -37.11 13.67 -16.86
C GLU A 247 -36.41 13.10 -18.11
N LEU A 248 -36.91 12.02 -18.72
CA LEU A 248 -36.31 11.46 -19.92
C LEU A 248 -36.33 12.45 -21.10
N LYS A 249 -35.22 12.57 -21.77
CA LYS A 249 -35.11 13.31 -23.02
C LYS A 249 -35.86 12.57 -24.13
N ILE A 250 -36.58 13.32 -24.99
CA ILE A 250 -37.47 12.77 -26.05
C ILE A 250 -36.72 11.77 -26.96
N TYR A 251 -35.45 12.00 -27.31
CA TYR A 251 -34.70 11.09 -28.17
C TYR A 251 -34.39 9.74 -27.51
N ARG A 252 -34.36 9.65 -26.17
CA ARG A 252 -34.21 8.39 -25.43
C ARG A 252 -35.47 7.54 -25.39
N LEU A 253 -36.57 8.08 -25.81
CA LEU A 253 -37.84 7.38 -25.98
C LEU A 253 -37.89 6.59 -27.31
N ALA A 254 -36.89 6.72 -28.16
CA ALA A 254 -36.78 5.97 -29.42
C ALA A 254 -36.57 4.48 -29.19
N ARG A 255 -37.14 3.66 -30.07
CA ARG A 255 -37.13 2.18 -29.96
C ARG A 255 -35.75 1.54 -29.82
N LEU A 256 -34.74 2.19 -30.37
CA LEU A 256 -33.32 1.73 -30.27
C LEU A 256 -32.75 1.83 -28.85
N GLU A 257 -33.24 2.75 -28.02
CA GLU A 257 -32.77 2.99 -26.66
C GLU A 257 -33.18 1.88 -25.67
N ILE A 258 -34.27 1.14 -25.95
CA ILE A 258 -34.70 0.03 -25.08
C ILE A 258 -33.67 -1.09 -25.06
N LEU A 259 -33.01 -1.37 -26.16
CA LEU A 259 -31.94 -2.36 -26.23
C LEU A 259 -30.75 -1.94 -25.37
N VAL A 260 -30.42 -0.65 -25.36
CA VAL A 260 -29.37 -0.10 -24.52
C VAL A 260 -29.74 -0.21 -23.03
N ILE A 261 -30.97 0.16 -22.69
CA ILE A 261 -31.51 0.07 -21.32
C ILE A 261 -31.53 -1.40 -20.84
N ARG A 262 -32.00 -2.35 -21.64
CA ARG A 262 -31.98 -3.78 -21.30
C ARG A 262 -30.59 -4.33 -21.13
N LYS A 263 -29.63 -3.92 -21.98
CA LYS A 263 -28.25 -4.30 -21.87
C LYS A 263 -27.59 -3.74 -20.59
N GLU A 264 -27.84 -2.47 -20.27
CA GLU A 264 -27.38 -1.84 -19.04
C GLU A 264 -27.96 -2.55 -17.81
N LEU A 265 -29.25 -2.84 -17.81
CA LEU A 265 -29.94 -3.53 -16.73
C LEU A 265 -29.36 -4.93 -16.49
N ALA A 266 -29.16 -5.71 -17.55
CA ALA A 266 -28.57 -7.04 -17.43
C ALA A 266 -27.15 -7.00 -16.85
N ALA A 267 -26.31 -6.06 -17.32
CA ALA A 267 -24.96 -5.88 -16.80
C ALA A 267 -24.94 -5.50 -15.32
N LYS A 268 -25.81 -4.58 -14.92
CA LYS A 268 -25.88 -4.11 -13.52
C LYS A 268 -26.47 -5.18 -12.59
N ARG A 269 -27.46 -5.96 -13.03
CA ARG A 269 -27.97 -7.11 -12.28
C ARG A 269 -26.87 -8.17 -12.08
N GLY A 270 -26.10 -8.48 -13.12
CA GLY A 270 -24.96 -9.38 -13.00
C GLY A 270 -23.95 -8.91 -11.97
N ARG A 271 -23.55 -7.65 -12.03
CA ARG A 271 -22.63 -7.07 -11.05
C ARG A 271 -23.18 -7.03 -9.63
N ALA A 272 -24.46 -6.70 -9.48
CA ALA A 272 -25.14 -6.69 -8.17
C ALA A 272 -25.19 -8.11 -7.56
N GLN A 273 -25.42 -9.12 -8.38
CA GLN A 273 -25.40 -10.52 -7.92
C GLN A 273 -24.00 -10.94 -7.47
N GLU A 274 -22.96 -10.66 -8.27
CA GLU A 274 -21.57 -10.92 -7.89
C GLU A 274 -21.22 -10.29 -6.53
N ILE A 275 -21.59 -9.03 -6.32
CA ILE A 275 -21.33 -8.34 -5.04
C ILE A 275 -22.13 -8.98 -3.91
N THR A 276 -23.37 -9.37 -4.14
CA THR A 276 -24.21 -10.03 -3.12
C THR A 276 -23.63 -11.38 -2.69
N GLU A 277 -22.99 -12.11 -3.61
CA GLU A 277 -22.32 -13.37 -3.33
C GLU A 277 -21.00 -13.18 -2.56
N LEU A 278 -20.37 -12.01 -2.69
CA LEU A 278 -19.12 -11.66 -1.97
C LEU A 278 -19.36 -11.11 -0.57
N LEU A 279 -20.52 -10.53 -0.31
CA LEU A 279 -20.91 -9.95 1.00
C LEU A 279 -21.53 -10.99 1.92
#